data_a3edd2b4839198a510d8bb8ac345a8ee
#
_entry.id   a3edd2b4839198a510d8bb8ac345a8ee
#
_cell.length_a   1.000
_cell.length_b   1.000
_cell.length_c   1.000
_cell.angle_alpha   90.00
_cell.angle_beta   90.00
_cell.angle_gamma   90.00
#
_symmetry.space_group_name_H-M   'P 1'
#
loop_
_entity.id
_entity.type
_entity.pdbx_description
1 polymer ?
#
loop_
_entity_poly.entity_id
_entity_poly.type
_entity_poly.pdbx_seq_one_letter_code
_entity_poly.pdbx_strand_id
1 'polypeptide(L)'
;MASNNKWTIAGEWSGAQTDCAKWLNGRGIGARYDGSYNKAGGSSYIGSCDGKYSGSVADLGDADKQNIERFIEAQIVAFEKADGWIFWTWKNEGAPEWHFQDLIREGLVNLGSINYGVCG
;
A
#
# COMPACT_ATOMS: atom_id res chain seq x y z
N MET A 1 13.78 4.51 -15.66
CA MET A 1 13.09 3.41 -16.36
C MET A 1 12.97 3.64 -17.88
N ALA A 2 13.11 4.84 -18.38
CA ALA A 2 12.81 5.18 -19.78
C ALA A 2 13.88 4.87 -20.83
N SER A 3 14.94 4.14 -20.50
CA SER A 3 16.03 3.86 -21.46
C SER A 3 16.12 2.40 -21.92
N ASN A 4 15.18 1.55 -21.51
CA ASN A 4 15.13 0.16 -21.96
C ASN A 4 14.35 0.04 -23.27
N ASN A 5 14.90 -0.71 -24.22
CA ASN A 5 14.21 -1.07 -25.46
C ASN A 5 13.26 -2.28 -25.28
N LYS A 6 12.90 -2.61 -24.06
CA LYS A 6 12.00 -3.70 -23.68
C LYS A 6 10.88 -3.15 -22.79
N TRP A 7 9.76 -3.82 -22.82
CA TRP A 7 8.64 -3.51 -21.92
C TRP A 7 9.10 -3.58 -20.46
N THR A 8 8.77 -2.53 -19.72
CA THR A 8 9.08 -2.40 -18.30
C THR A 8 7.77 -2.26 -17.54
N ILE A 9 7.47 -3.25 -16.70
CA ILE A 9 6.22 -3.31 -15.93
C ILE A 9 6.58 -3.39 -14.45
N ALA A 10 5.92 -2.60 -13.60
CA ALA A 10 5.93 -2.78 -12.15
C ALA A 10 5.05 -4.00 -11.81
N GLY A 11 5.67 -5.16 -11.63
CA GLY A 11 4.97 -6.44 -11.50
C GLY A 11 4.22 -6.63 -10.18
N GLU A 12 4.62 -5.91 -9.12
CA GLU A 12 3.96 -5.94 -7.83
C GLU A 12 4.23 -4.64 -7.05
N TRP A 13 3.17 -4.01 -6.56
CA TRP A 13 3.22 -2.87 -5.66
C TRP A 13 1.89 -2.72 -4.91
N SER A 14 1.84 -1.90 -3.86
CA SER A 14 0.63 -1.72 -3.05
C SER A 14 0.53 -0.29 -2.49
N GLY A 15 -0.56 0.00 -1.79
CA GLY A 15 -0.72 1.22 -1.00
C GLY A 15 -0.12 1.13 0.41
N ALA A 16 0.53 0.02 0.74
CA ALA A 16 1.00 -0.26 2.08
C ALA A 16 2.11 0.68 2.54
N GLN A 17 1.87 1.31 3.68
CA GLN A 17 2.83 2.15 4.39
C GLN A 17 3.32 1.49 5.68
N THR A 18 2.70 0.37 6.05
CA THR A 18 3.00 -0.39 7.26
C THR A 18 3.16 -1.87 6.93
N ASP A 19 3.69 -2.64 7.86
CA ASP A 19 3.71 -4.10 7.79
C ASP A 19 2.60 -4.74 8.65
N CYS A 20 1.50 -4.01 8.84
CA CYS A 20 0.36 -4.42 9.67
C CYS A 20 -0.58 -5.45 9.00
N ALA A 21 -0.18 -6.11 7.95
CA ALA A 21 -0.96 -7.21 7.38
C ALA A 21 -0.73 -8.51 8.14
N LYS A 22 -1.82 -9.24 8.40
CA LYS A 22 -1.75 -10.50 9.13
C LYS A 22 -0.81 -11.48 8.42
N TRP A 23 0.16 -12.00 9.17
CA TRP A 23 1.17 -12.96 8.73
C TRP A 23 2.16 -12.46 7.66
N LEU A 24 2.18 -11.20 7.35
CA LEU A 24 3.12 -10.64 6.37
C LEU A 24 4.59 -10.97 6.74
N ASN A 25 4.94 -10.83 8.01
CA ASN A 25 6.27 -11.16 8.52
C ASN A 25 6.43 -12.64 8.91
N GLY A 26 5.38 -13.45 8.72
CA GLY A 26 5.32 -14.85 9.10
C GLY A 26 4.29 -15.14 10.21
N ARG A 27 3.84 -16.38 10.28
CA ARG A 27 2.81 -16.79 11.24
C ARG A 27 3.34 -16.67 12.68
N GLY A 28 2.61 -15.96 13.52
CA GLY A 28 2.99 -15.70 14.91
C GLY A 28 4.11 -14.66 15.09
N ILE A 29 4.49 -13.98 14.01
CA ILE A 29 5.43 -12.88 14.03
C ILE A 29 4.65 -11.58 13.89
N GLY A 30 4.85 -10.65 14.80
CA GLY A 30 4.16 -9.37 14.79
C GLY A 30 4.63 -8.43 13.68
N ALA A 31 4.18 -7.19 13.74
CA ALA A 31 4.58 -6.12 12.84
C ALA A 31 5.70 -5.27 13.44
N ARG A 32 6.56 -4.75 12.57
CA ARG A 32 7.58 -3.76 12.99
C ARG A 32 6.94 -2.44 13.37
N TYR A 33 5.89 -2.07 12.66
CA TYR A 33 5.21 -0.80 12.84
C TYR A 33 4.65 -0.61 14.26
N ASP A 34 4.04 -1.63 14.85
CA ASP A 34 3.49 -1.58 16.21
C ASP A 34 4.44 -2.08 17.31
N GLY A 35 5.67 -2.40 16.95
CA GLY A 35 6.68 -2.88 17.90
C GLY A 35 6.49 -4.33 18.34
N SER A 36 5.55 -5.08 17.77
CA SER A 36 5.27 -6.46 18.14
C SER A 36 6.14 -7.51 17.41
N TYR A 37 7.02 -7.08 16.52
CA TYR A 37 7.91 -7.98 15.79
C TYR A 37 8.87 -8.70 16.74
N ASN A 38 8.79 -10.02 16.77
CA ASN A 38 9.46 -10.87 17.79
C ASN A 38 10.64 -11.67 17.25
N LYS A 39 11.25 -11.27 16.14
CA LYS A 39 12.48 -11.87 15.61
C LYS A 39 13.72 -11.07 15.99
N ALA A 40 14.90 -11.63 15.70
CA ALA A 40 16.16 -10.98 15.96
C ALA A 40 16.21 -9.56 15.38
N GLY A 41 16.66 -8.61 16.19
CA GLY A 41 16.66 -7.20 15.87
C GLY A 41 15.45 -6.43 16.41
N GLY A 42 14.36 -7.12 16.76
CA GLY A 42 13.16 -6.49 17.32
C GLY A 42 12.61 -5.34 16.46
N SER A 43 11.79 -4.51 17.04
CA SER A 43 11.33 -3.25 16.45
C SER A 43 10.92 -2.26 17.52
N SER A 44 10.98 -0.97 17.19
CA SER A 44 10.45 0.10 18.03
C SER A 44 9.02 0.40 17.61
N TYR A 45 8.16 0.75 18.57
CA TYR A 45 6.80 1.20 18.28
C TYR A 45 6.82 2.51 17.47
N ILE A 46 6.11 2.52 16.35
CA ILE A 46 5.89 3.68 15.49
C ILE A 46 4.43 4.13 15.59
N GLY A 47 3.49 3.18 15.54
CA GLY A 47 2.07 3.46 15.61
C GLY A 47 1.24 2.18 15.77
N SER A 48 -0.09 2.33 15.93
CA SER A 48 -0.99 1.20 16.10
C SER A 48 -1.30 0.50 14.78
N CYS A 49 -1.34 -0.84 14.82
CA CYS A 49 -1.88 -1.67 13.74
C CYS A 49 -3.40 -1.90 13.85
N ASP A 50 -4.09 -1.26 14.80
CA ASP A 50 -5.54 -1.40 14.93
C ASP A 50 -6.25 -0.97 13.63
N GLY A 51 -7.23 -1.77 13.18
CA GLY A 51 -7.91 -1.57 11.91
C GLY A 51 -7.09 -1.94 10.65
N LYS A 52 -5.79 -2.19 10.78
CA LYS A 52 -4.89 -2.51 9.67
C LYS A 52 -4.70 -4.02 9.48
N TYR A 53 -4.78 -4.81 10.55
CA TYR A 53 -4.65 -6.28 10.49
C TYR A 53 -5.86 -7.01 9.89
N SER A 54 -7.05 -6.46 10.06
CA SER A 54 -8.31 -7.12 9.71
C SER A 54 -9.45 -6.14 9.45
N GLY A 55 -9.13 -4.89 9.21
CA GLY A 55 -10.08 -3.84 8.93
C GLY A 55 -10.42 -3.70 7.44
N SER A 56 -11.23 -2.70 7.15
CA SER A 56 -11.51 -2.20 5.81
C SER A 56 -10.87 -0.82 5.63
N VAL A 57 -10.83 -0.32 4.40
CA VAL A 57 -10.36 1.05 4.13
C VAL A 57 -11.24 2.08 4.85
N ALA A 58 -12.54 1.81 4.99
CA ALA A 58 -13.47 2.69 5.72
C ALA A 58 -13.06 2.88 7.20
N ASP A 59 -12.46 1.86 7.82
CA ASP A 59 -12.05 1.85 9.23
C ASP A 59 -10.73 2.61 9.49
N LEU A 60 -9.98 2.96 8.44
CA LEU A 60 -8.74 3.72 8.57
C LEU A 60 -9.02 5.17 8.97
N GLY A 61 -8.14 5.76 9.76
CA GLY A 61 -8.20 7.19 10.09
C GLY A 61 -7.97 8.08 8.86
N ASP A 62 -8.46 9.31 8.93
CA ASP A 62 -8.37 10.26 7.80
C ASP A 62 -6.92 10.55 7.38
N ALA A 63 -6.00 10.64 8.33
CA ALA A 63 -4.59 10.84 8.04
C ALA A 63 -3.98 9.65 7.28
N ASP A 64 -4.33 8.41 7.67
CA ASP A 64 -3.90 7.20 6.97
C ASP A 64 -4.46 7.17 5.55
N LYS A 65 -5.77 7.47 5.39
CA LYS A 65 -6.43 7.53 4.07
C LYS A 65 -5.73 8.52 3.14
N GLN A 66 -5.47 9.74 3.61
CA GLN A 66 -4.77 10.76 2.82
C GLN A 66 -3.35 10.34 2.43
N ASN A 67 -2.63 9.73 3.35
CA ASN A 67 -1.27 9.26 3.09
C ASN A 67 -1.26 8.12 2.06
N ILE A 68 -2.18 7.16 2.18
CA ILE A 68 -2.33 6.05 1.24
C ILE A 68 -2.71 6.57 -0.15
N GLU A 69 -3.68 7.48 -0.24
CA GLU A 69 -4.09 8.11 -1.50
C GLU A 69 -2.91 8.75 -2.21
N ARG A 70 -2.16 9.63 -1.53
CA ARG A 70 -0.97 10.30 -2.09
C ARG A 70 0.11 9.31 -2.50
N PHE A 71 0.33 8.28 -1.69
CA PHE A 71 1.35 7.27 -1.96
C PHE A 71 0.99 6.43 -3.19
N ILE A 72 -0.26 6.02 -3.34
CA ILE A 72 -0.76 5.30 -4.52
C ILE A 72 -0.66 6.18 -5.76
N GLU A 73 -1.12 7.43 -5.67
CA GLU A 73 -1.09 8.38 -6.79
C GLU A 73 0.34 8.61 -7.29
N ALA A 74 1.29 8.85 -6.39
CA ALA A 74 2.70 9.01 -6.75
C ALA A 74 3.29 7.77 -7.43
N GLN A 75 2.94 6.56 -6.97
CA GLN A 75 3.38 5.32 -7.59
C GLN A 75 2.78 5.13 -8.99
N ILE A 76 1.48 5.38 -9.18
CA ILE A 76 0.83 5.32 -10.50
C ILE A 76 1.52 6.29 -11.46
N VAL A 77 1.72 7.54 -11.06
CA VAL A 77 2.41 8.53 -11.89
C VAL A 77 3.82 8.07 -12.28
N ALA A 78 4.53 7.44 -11.36
CA ALA A 78 5.87 6.92 -11.62
C ALA A 78 5.85 5.72 -12.58
N PHE A 79 4.93 4.79 -12.39
CA PHE A 79 4.86 3.54 -13.16
C PHE A 79 4.24 3.75 -14.55
N GLU A 80 3.36 4.71 -14.73
CA GLU A 80 2.80 5.06 -16.04
C GLU A 80 3.80 5.78 -16.96
N LYS A 81 4.97 6.17 -16.44
CA LYS A 81 6.13 6.53 -17.28
C LYS A 81 6.81 5.32 -17.94
N ALA A 82 6.39 4.12 -17.57
CA ALA A 82 6.79 2.84 -18.15
C ALA A 82 5.59 2.21 -18.88
N ASP A 83 5.60 0.90 -19.11
CA ASP A 83 4.61 0.23 -19.97
C ASP A 83 3.43 -0.33 -19.19
N GLY A 84 3.44 -0.28 -17.87
CA GLY A 84 2.31 -0.70 -17.03
C GLY A 84 2.67 -1.11 -15.62
N TRP A 85 1.66 -1.53 -14.89
CA TRP A 85 1.79 -1.93 -13.49
C TRP A 85 0.71 -2.93 -13.08
N ILE A 86 1.00 -3.69 -12.00
CA ILE A 86 0.08 -4.66 -11.39
C ILE A 86 0.05 -4.38 -9.90
N PHE A 87 -1.11 -3.97 -9.39
CA PHE A 87 -1.30 -3.74 -7.96
C PHE A 87 -1.48 -5.07 -7.21
N TRP A 88 -0.86 -5.22 -6.07
CA TRP A 88 -1.09 -6.33 -5.16
C TRP A 88 -1.90 -5.86 -3.94
N THR A 89 -3.18 -6.23 -3.81
CA THR A 89 -3.91 -7.16 -4.70
C THR A 89 -5.32 -6.64 -4.95
N TRP A 90 -6.01 -7.20 -5.92
CA TRP A 90 -7.40 -6.80 -6.22
C TRP A 90 -8.30 -6.91 -5.00
N LYS A 91 -8.23 -8.03 -4.26
CA LYS A 91 -9.07 -8.32 -3.09
C LYS A 91 -8.33 -9.20 -2.09
N ASN A 92 -8.54 -8.95 -0.79
CA ASN A 92 -8.06 -9.77 0.31
C ASN A 92 -9.08 -9.78 1.47
N GLU A 93 -8.79 -10.53 2.55
CA GLU A 93 -9.70 -10.71 3.68
C GLU A 93 -9.54 -9.69 4.80
N GLY A 94 -8.69 -8.69 4.69
CA GLY A 94 -8.60 -7.72 5.77
C GLY A 94 -7.27 -6.98 5.90
N ALA A 95 -6.56 -6.79 4.79
CA ALA A 95 -5.40 -5.91 4.75
C ALA A 95 -5.74 -4.68 3.88
N PRO A 96 -6.31 -3.61 4.46
CA PRO A 96 -6.87 -2.50 3.70
C PRO A 96 -5.86 -1.79 2.81
N GLU A 97 -4.61 -1.66 3.24
CA GLU A 97 -3.54 -1.04 2.45
C GLU A 97 -3.20 -1.81 1.15
N TRP A 98 -3.61 -3.08 1.04
CA TRP A 98 -3.43 -3.96 -0.14
C TRP A 98 -4.73 -4.27 -0.88
N HIS A 99 -5.88 -3.72 -0.46
CA HIS A 99 -7.18 -4.08 -1.02
C HIS A 99 -7.64 -3.09 -2.09
N PHE A 100 -7.21 -3.29 -3.35
CA PHE A 100 -7.43 -2.32 -4.42
C PHE A 100 -8.90 -2.00 -4.69
N GLN A 101 -9.77 -3.02 -4.71
CA GLN A 101 -11.21 -2.84 -4.87
C GLN A 101 -11.82 -1.95 -3.78
N ASP A 102 -11.36 -2.10 -2.54
CA ASP A 102 -11.84 -1.32 -1.41
C ASP A 102 -11.30 0.11 -1.45
N LEU A 103 -10.04 0.28 -1.84
CA LEU A 103 -9.42 1.59 -2.04
C LEU A 103 -10.15 2.40 -3.12
N ILE A 104 -10.59 1.76 -4.21
CA ILE A 104 -11.42 2.40 -5.24
C ILE A 104 -12.79 2.77 -4.68
N ARG A 105 -13.45 1.84 -4.00
CA ARG A 105 -14.80 2.05 -3.43
C ARG A 105 -14.82 3.22 -2.45
N GLU A 106 -13.80 3.37 -1.65
CA GLU A 106 -13.66 4.44 -0.67
C GLU A 106 -13.06 5.74 -1.25
N GLY A 107 -12.80 5.77 -2.56
CA GLY A 107 -12.36 6.96 -3.27
C GLY A 107 -10.88 7.32 -3.16
N LEU A 108 -10.05 6.44 -2.56
CA LEU A 108 -8.61 6.66 -2.43
C LEU A 108 -7.85 6.38 -3.73
N VAL A 109 -8.47 5.70 -4.67
CA VAL A 109 -7.93 5.47 -6.02
C VAL A 109 -8.97 5.93 -7.04
N ASN A 110 -8.65 6.97 -7.78
CA ASN A 110 -9.47 7.47 -8.88
C ASN A 110 -8.61 7.59 -10.14
N LEU A 111 -8.63 6.55 -10.96
CA LEU A 111 -7.80 6.46 -12.17
C LEU A 111 -8.17 7.53 -13.22
N GLY A 112 -9.39 8.10 -13.14
CA GLY A 112 -9.84 9.17 -14.04
C GLY A 112 -9.36 10.57 -13.65
N SER A 113 -8.80 10.76 -12.45
CA SER A 113 -8.39 12.07 -11.93
C SER A 113 -6.99 12.08 -11.30
N ILE A 114 -6.09 11.22 -11.77
CA ILE A 114 -4.71 11.19 -11.30
C ILE A 114 -4.02 12.52 -11.56
N ASN A 115 -3.41 13.08 -10.52
CA ASN A 115 -2.60 14.27 -10.63
C ASN A 115 -1.16 13.95 -11.09
N TYR A 116 -0.94 13.95 -12.37
CA TYR A 116 0.38 13.65 -12.97
C TYR A 116 1.46 14.71 -12.65
N GLY A 117 1.11 15.81 -12.00
CA GLY A 117 2.04 16.83 -11.53
C GLY A 117 2.70 16.55 -10.18
N VAL A 118 2.29 15.52 -9.46
CA VAL A 118 2.81 15.20 -8.11
C VAL A 118 4.30 14.86 -8.09
N CYS A 119 4.83 14.34 -9.19
CA CYS A 119 6.23 13.97 -9.37
C CYS A 119 6.97 14.90 -10.35
N GLY A 120 6.42 16.08 -10.56
CA GLY A 120 6.97 17.10 -11.45
C GLY A 120 8.28 17.70 -10.98
#